data_c246cb6281495c0a41ed584f9f23c80a
#
_entry.id   c246cb6281495c0a41ed584f9f23c80a
#
_cell.length_a   1.000
_cell.length_b   1.000
_cell.length_c   1.000
_cell.angle_alpha   90.00
_cell.angle_beta   90.00
_cell.angle_gamma   90.00
#
_symmetry.space_group_name_H-M   'P 1'
#
loop_
_entity.id
_entity.type
_entity.pdbx_description
1 polymer ?
#
loop_
_entity_poly.entity_id
_entity_poly.type
_entity_poly.pdbx_seq_one_letter_code
_entity_poly.pdbx_strand_id
1 'polypeptide(L)'
;MTRRGVLLTTSLLTVLASSIVAGPVEAGGPSPGPYGGSGPTGPSDSFQPDGWIKLCGQSNGCKIDPPPHPWLGRDVYNTTGRKQTQADDINEGEGIRYWIVLQNDGTAADTFGVQGCSGNQTFEVEHVLLGKHRNQDPGAEELTRRYKRGTLTFDLDPNQKVVFTLQIITHFNKNETYRCRTEFTSQSDSSAQDVVVAKMTTY
;
A
#
# COMPACT_ATOMS: atom_id res chain seq x y z
N MET A 1 -43.87 -29.12 1.04
CA MET A 1 -43.54 -27.68 0.95
C MET A 1 -43.38 -27.13 2.35
N THR A 2 -42.15 -26.99 2.83
CA THR A 2 -41.84 -26.56 4.20
C THR A 2 -41.06 -25.25 4.14
N ARG A 3 -41.65 -24.13 4.52
CA ARG A 3 -41.02 -22.82 4.60
C ARG A 3 -40.11 -22.76 5.83
N ARG A 4 -38.83 -22.57 5.64
CA ARG A 4 -37.89 -22.23 6.73
C ARG A 4 -37.81 -20.72 6.86
N GLY A 5 -38.19 -20.21 8.03
CA GLY A 5 -38.03 -18.80 8.39
C GLY A 5 -36.57 -18.50 8.73
N VAL A 6 -36.08 -17.38 8.23
CA VAL A 6 -34.76 -16.81 8.54
C VAL A 6 -34.95 -15.84 9.71
N LEU A 7 -34.28 -16.12 10.83
CA LEU A 7 -34.17 -15.18 11.96
C LEU A 7 -33.04 -14.18 11.64
N LEU A 8 -33.38 -12.92 11.54
CA LEU A 8 -32.42 -11.81 11.51
C LEU A 8 -32.09 -11.43 12.96
N THR A 9 -30.86 -11.67 13.37
CA THR A 9 -30.29 -11.13 14.62
C THR A 9 -29.63 -9.78 14.34
N THR A 10 -30.23 -8.72 14.88
CA THR A 10 -29.71 -7.36 14.84
C THR A 10 -28.69 -7.19 15.97
N SER A 11 -27.40 -7.08 15.63
CA SER A 11 -26.34 -6.74 16.60
C SER A 11 -26.26 -5.23 16.78
N LEU A 12 -26.51 -4.79 18.01
CA LEU A 12 -26.40 -3.40 18.44
C LEU A 12 -24.91 -3.08 18.70
N LEU A 13 -24.33 -2.19 17.91
CA LEU A 13 -22.96 -1.71 18.08
C LEU A 13 -22.97 -0.53 19.05
N THR A 14 -22.44 -0.74 20.26
CA THR A 14 -22.30 0.30 21.29
C THR A 14 -21.03 1.10 21.02
N VAL A 15 -21.17 2.34 20.60
CA VAL A 15 -20.05 3.30 20.46
C VAL A 15 -19.74 3.91 21.83
N LEU A 16 -18.56 3.60 22.37
CA LEU A 16 -18.02 4.26 23.57
C LEU A 16 -17.38 5.60 23.16
N ALA A 17 -18.01 6.68 23.54
CA ALA A 17 -17.46 8.02 23.40
C ALA A 17 -16.46 8.27 24.55
N SER A 18 -15.18 8.41 24.22
CA SER A 18 -14.14 8.85 25.16
C SER A 18 -14.17 10.36 25.31
N SER A 19 -14.53 10.84 26.49
CA SER A 19 -14.53 12.26 26.85
C SER A 19 -13.09 12.73 27.12
N ILE A 20 -12.60 13.70 26.36
CA ILE A 20 -11.34 14.38 26.61
C ILE A 20 -11.60 15.44 27.66
N VAL A 21 -10.98 15.30 28.83
CA VAL A 21 -10.96 16.32 29.89
C VAL A 21 -9.91 17.37 29.56
N ALA A 22 -10.34 18.58 29.26
CA ALA A 22 -9.46 19.73 29.12
C ALA A 22 -8.97 20.19 30.49
N GLY A 23 -7.66 20.12 30.72
CA GLY A 23 -7.03 20.69 31.91
C GLY A 23 -6.96 22.22 31.88
N PRO A 24 -6.82 22.88 33.04
CA PRO A 24 -6.82 24.34 33.12
C PRO A 24 -5.57 24.95 32.50
N VAL A 25 -5.77 26.01 31.72
CA VAL A 25 -4.70 26.86 31.18
C VAL A 25 -4.19 27.76 32.31
N GLU A 26 -2.97 27.55 32.77
CA GLU A 26 -2.29 28.52 33.63
C GLU A 26 -1.81 29.74 32.83
N ALA A 27 -2.30 30.89 33.20
CA ALA A 27 -1.89 32.17 32.66
C ALA A 27 -0.69 32.73 33.46
N GLY A 28 0.33 33.19 32.74
CA GLY A 28 1.23 34.20 33.23
C GLY A 28 2.62 33.74 33.66
N GLY A 29 3.55 33.61 32.70
CA GLY A 29 4.98 33.71 32.94
C GLY A 29 5.56 34.96 32.28
N PRO A 30 6.61 35.61 32.84
CA PRO A 30 7.18 36.84 32.33
C PRO A 30 7.86 36.65 30.96
N SER A 31 7.70 37.64 30.10
CA SER A 31 8.30 37.75 28.77
C SER A 31 9.83 37.49 28.79
N PRO A 32 10.36 36.51 28.07
CA PRO A 32 11.80 36.39 27.93
C PRO A 32 12.34 37.43 26.96
N GLY A 33 13.40 38.10 27.40
CA GLY A 33 14.14 39.07 26.62
C GLY A 33 14.78 38.47 25.33
N PRO A 34 15.30 39.33 24.42
CA PRO A 34 15.78 38.91 23.12
C PRO A 34 17.18 38.29 23.21
N TYR A 35 17.26 37.04 23.65
CA TYR A 35 18.45 36.21 23.37
C TYR A 35 18.10 35.24 22.30
N GLY A 36 18.48 35.61 21.06
CA GLY A 36 18.50 34.70 19.90
C GLY A 36 19.53 33.60 20.11
N GLY A 37 19.17 32.60 20.89
CA GLY A 37 19.81 31.30 20.86
C GLY A 37 19.07 30.45 19.88
N SER A 38 19.61 30.23 18.68
CA SER A 38 19.27 29.09 17.83
C SER A 38 19.63 27.85 18.66
N GLY A 39 18.62 27.29 19.36
CA GLY A 39 18.73 25.96 19.93
C GLY A 39 19.17 24.99 18.87
N PRO A 40 19.86 23.87 19.19
CA PRO A 40 20.20 22.86 18.23
C PRO A 40 18.90 22.45 17.56
N THR A 41 18.80 22.69 16.25
CA THR A 41 17.76 22.10 15.42
C THR A 41 17.96 20.61 15.54
N GLY A 42 17.08 19.93 16.30
CA GLY A 42 17.02 18.48 16.29
C GLY A 42 16.92 17.99 14.84
N PRO A 43 17.29 16.75 14.58
CA PRO A 43 17.12 16.20 13.23
C PRO A 43 15.68 16.48 12.79
N SER A 44 15.54 17.15 11.63
CA SER A 44 14.22 17.40 11.06
C SER A 44 13.56 16.05 10.75
N ASP A 45 12.29 15.91 11.13
CA ASP A 45 11.50 14.74 10.74
C ASP A 45 11.60 14.55 9.23
N SER A 46 11.85 13.33 8.82
CA SER A 46 11.81 12.94 7.41
C SER A 46 10.70 11.92 7.19
N PHE A 47 9.99 12.07 6.09
CA PHE A 47 8.89 11.21 5.67
C PHE A 47 9.28 10.58 4.35
N GLN A 48 9.66 9.31 4.35
CA GLN A 48 10.19 8.66 3.16
C GLN A 48 9.56 7.29 2.95
N PRO A 49 8.63 7.14 1.96
CA PRO A 49 8.17 5.83 1.55
C PRO A 49 9.27 5.09 0.80
N ASP A 50 9.45 3.80 1.08
CA ASP A 50 10.29 2.87 0.32
C ASP A 50 9.44 1.71 -0.18
N GLY A 51 9.27 1.63 -1.48
CA GLY A 51 8.48 0.63 -2.18
C GLY A 51 9.31 -0.48 -2.78
N TRP A 52 9.02 -1.73 -2.44
CA TRP A 52 9.69 -2.89 -3.04
C TRP A 52 8.69 -3.74 -3.80
N ILE A 53 9.14 -4.36 -4.87
CA ILE A 53 8.33 -5.28 -5.65
C ILE A 53 9.06 -6.58 -5.94
N LYS A 54 8.33 -7.68 -5.93
CA LYS A 54 8.82 -9.00 -6.27
C LYS A 54 7.76 -9.78 -7.03
N LEU A 55 8.19 -10.46 -8.09
CA LEU A 55 7.34 -11.40 -8.80
C LEU A 55 7.17 -12.68 -7.99
N CYS A 56 5.93 -13.12 -7.83
CA CYS A 56 5.58 -14.40 -7.20
C CYS A 56 5.49 -15.57 -8.17
N GLY A 57 5.39 -15.30 -9.46
CA GLY A 57 5.13 -16.27 -10.52
C GLY A 57 3.65 -16.44 -10.84
N GLN A 58 3.40 -17.21 -11.90
CA GLN A 58 2.08 -17.54 -12.40
C GLN A 58 1.40 -18.54 -11.47
N SER A 59 0.09 -18.46 -11.34
CA SER A 59 -0.84 -19.39 -10.67
C SER A 59 -0.31 -20.17 -9.44
N ASN A 60 -1.08 -20.31 -8.41
CA ASN A 60 -0.99 -21.25 -7.29
C ASN A 60 -0.02 -21.00 -6.14
N GLY A 61 0.61 -19.87 -6.03
CA GLY A 61 1.23 -19.47 -4.77
C GLY A 61 2.65 -18.98 -4.89
N CYS A 62 2.85 -17.81 -4.32
CA CYS A 62 4.17 -17.29 -4.02
C CYS A 62 4.91 -18.28 -3.11
N LYS A 63 5.72 -19.15 -3.67
CA LYS A 63 6.60 -20.01 -2.88
C LYS A 63 7.64 -19.12 -2.22
N ILE A 64 7.82 -19.30 -0.93
CA ILE A 64 8.76 -18.49 -0.14
C ILE A 64 10.21 -18.84 -0.48
N ASP A 65 10.49 -20.02 -1.07
CA ASP A 65 11.81 -20.58 -1.23
C ASP A 65 12.12 -21.12 -2.63
N PRO A 66 13.35 -20.88 -3.11
CA PRO A 66 13.88 -19.56 -3.42
C PRO A 66 13.22 -19.05 -4.68
N PRO A 67 12.61 -17.89 -4.65
CA PRO A 67 12.02 -17.38 -5.87
C PRO A 67 13.13 -17.02 -6.84
N PRO A 68 12.96 -17.29 -8.13
CA PRO A 68 13.93 -16.91 -9.14
C PRO A 68 14.06 -15.39 -9.29
N HIS A 69 13.18 -14.63 -8.64
CA HIS A 69 13.13 -13.18 -8.79
C HIS A 69 13.53 -12.48 -7.49
N PRO A 70 14.51 -11.57 -7.53
CA PRO A 70 14.89 -10.76 -6.39
C PRO A 70 13.83 -9.72 -6.04
N TRP A 71 13.86 -9.20 -4.82
CA TRP A 71 13.21 -7.96 -4.49
C TRP A 71 13.89 -6.81 -5.23
N LEU A 72 13.09 -5.96 -5.89
CA LEU A 72 13.56 -4.74 -6.54
C LEU A 72 12.98 -3.52 -5.83
N GLY A 73 13.75 -2.47 -5.74
CA GLY A 73 13.31 -1.18 -5.23
C GLY A 73 13.82 -0.83 -3.84
N ARG A 74 14.29 -1.79 -3.06
CA ARG A 74 14.76 -1.50 -1.70
C ARG A 74 15.82 -0.41 -1.70
N ASP A 75 15.63 0.60 -0.85
CA ASP A 75 16.50 1.79 -0.74
C ASP A 75 16.64 2.55 -2.09
N VAL A 76 15.58 2.50 -2.92
CA VAL A 76 15.53 3.19 -4.21
C VAL A 76 14.29 4.09 -4.23
N TYR A 77 14.47 5.38 -4.18
CA TYR A 77 13.40 6.37 -4.09
C TYR A 77 13.25 7.12 -5.40
N ASN A 78 12.17 6.90 -6.13
CA ASN A 78 11.90 7.63 -7.35
C ASN A 78 10.45 7.53 -7.82
N THR A 79 10.04 8.53 -8.57
CA THR A 79 8.68 8.63 -9.11
C THR A 79 8.52 7.98 -10.48
N THR A 80 9.53 7.26 -10.99
CA THR A 80 9.52 6.68 -12.34
C THR A 80 9.44 5.17 -12.38
N GLY A 81 9.67 4.50 -11.23
CA GLY A 81 9.81 3.05 -11.14
C GLY A 81 11.13 2.50 -11.72
N ARG A 82 12.13 3.38 -11.96
CA ARG A 82 13.45 2.94 -12.43
C ARG A 82 14.12 2.09 -11.35
N LYS A 83 14.61 0.90 -11.73
CA LYS A 83 15.14 -0.14 -10.82
C LYS A 83 14.09 -0.75 -9.85
N GLN A 84 12.82 -0.40 -10.02
CA GLN A 84 11.68 -0.88 -9.23
C GLN A 84 10.61 -1.48 -10.15
N THR A 85 11.00 -1.94 -11.33
CA THR A 85 10.11 -2.58 -12.29
C THR A 85 10.37 -4.09 -12.33
N GLN A 86 9.36 -4.86 -11.97
CA GLN A 86 9.35 -6.31 -12.12
C GLN A 86 8.55 -6.68 -13.35
N ALA A 87 9.16 -7.43 -14.27
CA ALA A 87 8.54 -7.80 -15.55
C ALA A 87 8.36 -9.30 -15.68
N ASP A 88 7.28 -9.72 -16.34
CA ASP A 88 7.04 -11.10 -16.75
C ASP A 88 6.13 -11.15 -17.98
N ASP A 89 6.19 -12.27 -18.69
CA ASP A 89 5.33 -12.57 -19.82
C ASP A 89 4.24 -13.55 -19.38
N ILE A 90 3.03 -13.42 -19.93
CA ILE A 90 1.84 -14.11 -19.46
C ILE A 90 0.93 -14.52 -20.62
N ASN A 91 0.35 -15.74 -20.57
CA ASN A 91 -0.62 -16.22 -21.53
C ASN A 91 -2.04 -15.75 -21.20
N GLU A 92 -2.91 -15.82 -22.21
CA GLU A 92 -4.34 -15.52 -22.05
C GLU A 92 -4.98 -16.38 -20.95
N GLY A 93 -5.82 -15.75 -20.14
CA GLY A 93 -6.53 -16.39 -19.04
C GLY A 93 -5.67 -16.72 -17.83
N GLU A 94 -4.37 -16.40 -17.86
CA GLU A 94 -3.49 -16.59 -16.72
C GLU A 94 -3.49 -15.36 -15.79
N GLY A 95 -3.18 -15.62 -14.52
CA GLY A 95 -2.99 -14.59 -13.50
C GLY A 95 -1.55 -14.54 -13.05
N ILE A 96 -1.03 -13.34 -12.91
CA ILE A 96 0.29 -13.09 -12.35
C ILE A 96 0.17 -12.38 -11.02
N ARG A 97 1.04 -12.73 -10.08
CA ARG A 97 1.01 -12.18 -8.74
C ARG A 97 2.34 -11.54 -8.38
N TYR A 98 2.24 -10.37 -7.76
CA TYR A 98 3.36 -9.62 -7.22
C TYR A 98 3.19 -9.43 -5.72
N TRP A 99 4.28 -9.53 -4.98
CA TRP A 99 4.37 -8.97 -3.65
C TRP A 99 4.88 -7.56 -3.73
N ILE A 100 4.22 -6.68 -3.00
CA ILE A 100 4.60 -5.28 -2.86
C ILE A 100 4.77 -5.00 -1.36
N VAL A 101 5.86 -4.34 -1.01
CA VAL A 101 6.15 -3.85 0.33
C VAL A 101 6.14 -2.34 0.26
N LEU A 102 5.53 -1.70 1.25
CA LEU A 102 5.72 -0.31 1.58
C LEU A 102 6.34 -0.24 2.97
N GLN A 103 7.49 0.41 3.09
CA GLN A 103 8.18 0.69 4.36
C GLN A 103 8.22 2.19 4.59
N ASN A 104 8.16 2.62 5.85
CA ASN A 104 8.51 3.98 6.25
C ASN A 104 10.01 4.03 6.57
N ASP A 105 10.79 4.57 5.66
CA ASP A 105 12.24 4.81 5.87
C ASP A 105 12.52 6.21 6.45
N GLY A 106 11.46 6.95 6.76
CA GLY A 106 11.55 8.22 7.46
C GLY A 106 11.91 8.07 8.94
N THR A 107 12.12 9.19 9.60
CA THR A 107 12.44 9.27 11.02
C THR A 107 11.22 9.52 11.91
N ALA A 108 10.07 9.86 11.33
CA ALA A 108 8.80 10.10 11.99
C ALA A 108 7.71 9.14 11.50
N ALA A 109 6.70 8.90 12.35
CA ALA A 109 5.50 8.18 11.95
C ALA A 109 4.74 8.98 10.89
N ASP A 110 4.18 8.29 9.90
CA ASP A 110 3.44 8.92 8.80
C ASP A 110 2.30 8.04 8.28
N THR A 111 1.35 8.69 7.61
CA THR A 111 0.31 8.02 6.82
C THR A 111 0.71 8.07 5.35
N PHE A 112 0.85 6.91 4.73
CA PHE A 112 1.15 6.83 3.31
C PHE A 112 -0.09 6.51 2.49
N GLY A 113 -0.35 7.32 1.48
CA GLY A 113 -1.34 7.03 0.43
C GLY A 113 -0.78 6.03 -0.58
N VAL A 114 -1.63 5.10 -1.02
CA VAL A 114 -1.29 4.11 -2.05
C VAL A 114 -2.26 4.25 -3.21
N GLN A 115 -1.72 4.61 -4.37
CA GLN A 115 -2.48 4.65 -5.61
C GLN A 115 -1.94 3.61 -6.58
N GLY A 116 -2.82 2.73 -7.04
CA GLY A 116 -2.50 1.71 -8.00
C GLY A 116 -3.12 1.92 -9.37
N CYS A 117 -2.98 0.90 -10.20
CA CYS A 117 -3.59 0.84 -11.53
C CYS A 117 -5.01 0.28 -11.48
N SER A 118 -5.82 0.61 -12.48
CA SER A 118 -7.19 0.10 -12.61
C SER A 118 -7.32 -1.10 -13.56
N GLY A 119 -6.26 -1.40 -14.33
CA GLY A 119 -6.33 -2.33 -15.44
C GLY A 119 -6.79 -1.67 -16.74
N ASN A 120 -7.01 -2.47 -17.76
CA ASN A 120 -7.59 -2.09 -19.06
C ASN A 120 -8.44 -3.25 -19.61
N GLN A 121 -8.77 -3.26 -20.90
CA GLN A 121 -9.57 -4.34 -21.49
C GLN A 121 -8.85 -5.69 -21.54
N THR A 122 -7.51 -5.69 -21.63
CA THR A 122 -6.69 -6.90 -21.70
C THR A 122 -6.25 -7.37 -20.31
N PHE A 123 -5.97 -6.44 -19.40
CA PHE A 123 -5.43 -6.72 -18.07
C PHE A 123 -6.36 -6.18 -16.98
N GLU A 124 -6.75 -7.03 -16.06
CA GLU A 124 -7.56 -6.66 -14.91
C GLU A 124 -6.78 -6.83 -13.60
N VAL A 125 -6.87 -5.82 -12.74
CA VAL A 125 -6.47 -5.98 -11.34
C VAL A 125 -7.58 -6.76 -10.64
N GLU A 126 -7.33 -8.04 -10.40
CA GLU A 126 -8.31 -8.95 -9.81
C GLU A 126 -8.39 -8.77 -8.29
N HIS A 127 -7.24 -8.86 -7.63
CA HIS A 127 -7.18 -8.81 -6.18
C HIS A 127 -6.00 -7.99 -5.67
N VAL A 128 -6.27 -7.22 -4.60
CA VAL A 128 -5.26 -6.66 -3.70
C VAL A 128 -5.54 -7.23 -2.31
N LEU A 129 -4.57 -7.94 -1.72
CA LEU A 129 -4.70 -8.65 -0.45
C LEU A 129 -3.63 -8.21 0.51
N LEU A 130 -3.97 -8.02 1.79
CA LEU A 130 -2.96 -7.78 2.82
C LEU A 130 -2.22 -9.07 3.18
N GLY A 131 -0.90 -8.95 3.33
CA GLY A 131 -0.03 -10.07 3.72
C GLY A 131 0.14 -11.14 2.63
N LYS A 132 0.55 -12.32 3.08
CA LYS A 132 0.90 -13.47 2.23
C LYS A 132 -0.29 -14.40 1.97
N HIS A 133 -1.46 -14.09 2.49
CA HIS A 133 -2.57 -15.04 2.55
C HIS A 133 -3.54 -14.92 1.39
N ARG A 134 -4.10 -16.08 1.08
CA ARG A 134 -4.94 -16.42 -0.07
C ARG A 134 -6.32 -15.74 0.00
N ASN A 135 -6.91 -15.60 -1.14
CA ASN A 135 -8.28 -15.43 -1.67
C ASN A 135 -9.52 -15.54 -0.73
N GLN A 136 -9.37 -15.51 0.59
CA GLN A 136 -10.46 -15.65 1.58
C GLN A 136 -10.51 -14.48 2.57
N ASP A 137 -9.77 -13.40 2.30
CA ASP A 137 -9.87 -12.21 3.10
C ASP A 137 -11.17 -11.47 2.71
N PRO A 138 -12.17 -11.40 3.60
CA PRO A 138 -13.43 -10.70 3.32
C PRO A 138 -13.23 -9.20 3.02
N GLY A 139 -12.03 -8.68 3.26
CA GLY A 139 -11.64 -7.31 2.93
C GLY A 139 -11.01 -7.14 1.53
N ALA A 140 -10.75 -8.21 0.78
CA ALA A 140 -10.01 -8.15 -0.49
C ALA A 140 -10.66 -7.26 -1.55
N GLU A 141 -11.98 -7.33 -1.69
CA GLU A 141 -12.73 -6.50 -2.64
C GLU A 141 -12.63 -5.01 -2.28
N GLU A 142 -12.77 -4.69 -1.01
CA GLU A 142 -12.64 -3.32 -0.51
C GLU A 142 -11.22 -2.79 -0.69
N LEU A 143 -10.19 -3.58 -0.37
CA LEU A 143 -8.80 -3.22 -0.60
C LEU A 143 -8.52 -2.97 -2.08
N THR A 144 -8.99 -3.86 -2.95
CA THR A 144 -8.85 -3.73 -4.41
C THR A 144 -9.49 -2.45 -4.91
N ARG A 145 -10.69 -2.13 -4.43
CA ARG A 145 -11.40 -0.91 -4.79
C ARG A 145 -10.67 0.34 -4.32
N ARG A 146 -10.16 0.34 -3.08
CA ARG A 146 -9.40 1.47 -2.52
C ARG A 146 -8.07 1.66 -3.25
N TYR A 147 -7.37 0.58 -3.57
CA TYR A 147 -6.15 0.59 -4.36
C TYR A 147 -6.37 1.23 -5.75
N LYS A 148 -7.39 0.75 -6.49
CA LYS A 148 -7.72 1.29 -7.81
C LYS A 148 -8.12 2.78 -7.78
N ARG A 149 -8.72 3.25 -6.68
CA ARG A 149 -9.18 4.64 -6.50
C ARG A 149 -8.13 5.57 -5.88
N GLY A 150 -6.99 5.05 -5.44
CA GLY A 150 -6.00 5.85 -4.73
C GLY A 150 -6.46 6.32 -3.34
N THR A 151 -7.36 5.57 -2.70
CA THR A 151 -7.87 5.88 -1.36
C THR A 151 -7.38 4.89 -0.29
N LEU A 152 -6.47 3.98 -0.66
CA LEU A 152 -5.81 3.08 0.27
C LEU A 152 -4.72 3.84 1.03
N THR A 153 -4.71 3.71 2.35
CA THR A 153 -3.72 4.34 3.23
C THR A 153 -3.20 3.38 4.28
N PHE A 154 -1.97 3.60 4.74
CA PHE A 154 -1.35 2.87 5.83
C PHE A 154 -0.63 3.82 6.78
N ASP A 155 -0.90 3.70 8.07
CA ASP A 155 -0.17 4.40 9.13
C ASP A 155 1.03 3.55 9.52
N LEU A 156 2.23 4.09 9.37
CA LEU A 156 3.48 3.37 9.61
C LEU A 156 4.43 4.17 10.51
N ASP A 157 4.87 3.54 11.58
CA ASP A 157 5.98 4.05 12.38
C ASP A 157 7.31 3.94 11.61
N PRO A 158 8.38 4.66 12.02
CA PRO A 158 9.70 4.52 11.42
C PRO A 158 10.16 3.06 11.34
N ASN A 159 10.64 2.63 10.18
CA ASN A 159 11.04 1.25 9.85
C ASN A 159 9.90 0.23 9.84
N GLN A 160 8.67 0.61 10.14
CA GLN A 160 7.51 -0.26 10.00
C GLN A 160 7.20 -0.50 8.52
N LYS A 161 6.67 -1.67 8.21
CA LYS A 161 6.31 -2.04 6.85
C LYS A 161 5.00 -2.81 6.76
N VAL A 162 4.31 -2.62 5.67
CA VAL A 162 3.16 -3.41 5.25
C VAL A 162 3.50 -4.17 3.98
N VAL A 163 2.99 -5.40 3.88
CA VAL A 163 3.12 -6.23 2.69
C VAL A 163 1.74 -6.49 2.13
N PHE A 164 1.55 -6.30 0.84
CA PHE A 164 0.35 -6.69 0.15
C PHE A 164 0.66 -7.42 -1.16
N THR A 165 -0.31 -8.18 -1.62
CA THR A 165 -0.23 -8.93 -2.86
C THR A 165 -1.08 -8.24 -3.91
N LEU A 166 -0.54 -8.02 -5.09
CA LEU A 166 -1.24 -7.55 -6.27
C LEU A 166 -1.38 -8.71 -7.25
N GLN A 167 -2.62 -9.08 -7.59
CA GLN A 167 -2.91 -10.08 -8.62
C GLN A 167 -3.54 -9.41 -9.83
N ILE A 168 -2.96 -9.69 -10.99
CA ILE A 168 -3.44 -9.19 -12.29
C ILE A 168 -3.67 -10.39 -13.18
N ILE A 169 -4.84 -10.42 -13.86
CA ILE A 169 -5.19 -11.44 -14.84
C ILE A 169 -5.24 -10.82 -16.24
N THR A 170 -5.01 -11.64 -17.26
CA THR A 170 -5.20 -11.25 -18.66
C THR A 170 -6.41 -11.94 -19.25
N HIS A 171 -7.18 -11.19 -20.03
CA HIS A 171 -8.37 -11.68 -20.71
C HIS A 171 -8.14 -11.98 -22.19
N PHE A 172 -7.08 -11.42 -22.78
CA PHE A 172 -6.81 -11.55 -24.22
C PHE A 172 -5.32 -11.61 -24.53
N ASN A 173 -4.96 -12.42 -25.53
CA ASN A 173 -3.62 -12.43 -26.13
C ASN A 173 -3.56 -11.44 -27.28
N LYS A 174 -2.86 -10.35 -27.11
CA LYS A 174 -2.79 -9.31 -28.13
C LYS A 174 -1.40 -8.74 -28.37
N ASN A 175 -0.35 -9.41 -27.87
CA ASN A 175 1.01 -8.86 -27.86
C ASN A 175 1.06 -7.46 -27.24
N GLU A 176 0.30 -7.27 -26.17
CA GLU A 176 0.22 -6.01 -25.45
C GLU A 176 1.15 -6.00 -24.26
N THR A 177 1.71 -4.84 -23.98
CA THR A 177 2.45 -4.59 -22.73
C THR A 177 1.66 -3.65 -21.84
N TYR A 178 1.45 -4.07 -20.60
CA TYR A 178 0.81 -3.26 -19.56
C TYR A 178 1.79 -2.96 -18.43
N ARG A 179 1.72 -1.75 -17.90
CA ARG A 179 2.52 -1.28 -16.77
C ARG A 179 1.59 -0.85 -15.65
N CYS A 180 1.43 -1.70 -14.66
CA CYS A 180 0.71 -1.36 -13.45
C CYS A 180 1.65 -0.64 -12.50
N ARG A 181 1.47 0.65 -12.36
CA ARG A 181 2.21 1.51 -11.46
C ARG A 181 1.51 1.55 -10.11
N THR A 182 2.25 1.30 -9.04
CA THR A 182 1.84 1.55 -7.66
C THR A 182 2.67 2.67 -7.10
N GLU A 183 2.02 3.74 -6.70
CA GLU A 183 2.63 4.95 -6.16
C GLU A 183 2.35 5.05 -4.67
N PHE A 184 3.38 5.40 -3.91
CA PHE A 184 3.34 5.67 -2.49
C PHE A 184 3.64 7.13 -2.26
N THR A 185 2.80 7.81 -1.49
CA THR A 185 2.95 9.24 -1.21
C THR A 185 2.75 9.50 0.28
N SER A 186 3.70 10.18 0.91
CA SER A 186 3.57 10.67 2.26
C SER A 186 2.43 11.69 2.35
N GLN A 187 1.60 11.62 3.38
CA GLN A 187 0.59 12.64 3.65
C GLN A 187 1.16 13.85 4.40
N SER A 188 2.26 13.66 5.12
CA SER A 188 2.97 14.73 5.82
C SER A 188 3.86 15.54 4.90
N ASP A 189 4.42 14.91 3.85
CA ASP A 189 5.23 15.55 2.79
C ASP A 189 4.87 14.97 1.41
N SER A 190 4.01 15.63 0.69
CA SER A 190 3.55 15.19 -0.63
C SER A 190 4.65 15.14 -1.71
N SER A 191 5.83 15.71 -1.44
CA SER A 191 7.01 15.57 -2.32
C SER A 191 7.76 14.25 -2.08
N ALA A 192 7.57 13.61 -0.93
CA ALA A 192 8.13 12.32 -0.59
C ALA A 192 7.26 11.21 -1.23
N GLN A 193 7.74 10.69 -2.35
CA GLN A 193 7.07 9.70 -3.18
C GLN A 193 8.01 8.59 -3.58
N ASP A 194 7.43 7.40 -3.77
CA ASP A 194 8.11 6.27 -4.38
C ASP A 194 7.17 5.46 -5.27
N VAL A 195 7.73 4.71 -6.24
CA VAL A 195 6.94 3.99 -7.25
C VAL A 195 7.53 2.63 -7.57
N VAL A 196 6.71 1.61 -7.46
CA VAL A 196 7.00 0.29 -8.03
C VAL A 196 6.15 0.02 -9.26
N VAL A 197 6.66 -0.80 -10.19
CA VAL A 197 5.97 -1.11 -11.46
C VAL A 197 5.94 -2.61 -11.68
N ALA A 198 4.75 -3.16 -11.79
CA ALA A 198 4.51 -4.48 -12.37
C ALA A 198 4.34 -4.32 -13.89
N LYS A 199 5.23 -4.95 -14.67
CA LYS A 199 5.16 -4.93 -16.14
C LYS A 199 4.78 -6.32 -16.63
N MET A 200 3.77 -6.42 -17.47
CA MET A 200 3.31 -7.66 -18.08
C MET A 200 3.26 -7.52 -19.58
N THR A 201 3.60 -8.60 -20.30
CA THR A 201 3.44 -8.67 -21.76
C THR A 201 2.68 -9.94 -22.09
N THR A 202 1.63 -9.85 -22.92
CA THR A 202 0.96 -11.01 -23.51
C THR A 202 1.60 -11.36 -24.86
N TYR A 203 1.63 -12.65 -25.21
CA TYR A 203 2.14 -13.17 -26.50
C TYR A 203 1.23 -14.24 -27.09
#